data_9b2bcfb299f718f63bd5b7f06ba0f4dd
#
_entry.id   9b2bcfb299f718f63bd5b7f06ba0f4dd
#
_cell.length_a   1.000
_cell.length_b   1.000
_cell.length_c   1.000
_cell.angle_alpha   90.00
_cell.angle_beta   90.00
_cell.angle_gamma   90.00
#
_symmetry.space_group_name_H-M   'P 1'
#
loop_
_entity.id
_entity.type
_entity.pdbx_description
1 polymer ?
#
loop_
_entity_poly.entity_id
_entity_poly.type
_entity_poly.pdbx_seq_one_letter_code
_entity_poly.pdbx_strand_id
1 'polypeptide(L)'
;MYELFIIEDVSLPTFLSLPERGGKPRVAGLTHVLDKGASIAATESVLAAAAPHVDLWKLGWGIAYLDRGLPAKLPLLTAADVRACLGGTLLEIAWCQGKERECLDWAFEAGFACVEVSRGVAAIPLADKHDLIRRAAGRFVVLSEVGSKDPREHLTPEEWTEEVSGDLAAGARWVIAEGRESGTVGLYRPDGTVREDLVAATLRGGSLATVFFEAPRKDQQAWFIRELGPEVNLANIALDEALALETLRLGLRADTCDVHARSVTA
;
A
#
# COMPACT_ATOMS: atom_id res chain seq x y z
N MET A 1 -28.25 -4.06 -14.91
CA MET A 1 -27.50 -5.31 -14.93
C MET A 1 -26.34 -5.06 -15.88
N TYR A 2 -25.20 -4.64 -15.35
CA TYR A 2 -23.99 -4.43 -16.15
C TYR A 2 -23.25 -5.76 -16.11
N GLU A 3 -23.19 -6.45 -17.25
CA GLU A 3 -22.26 -7.57 -17.42
C GLU A 3 -20.85 -6.97 -17.29
N LEU A 4 -20.12 -7.35 -16.23
CA LEU A 4 -18.67 -7.22 -16.26
C LEU A 4 -18.21 -7.95 -17.52
N PHE A 5 -17.64 -7.23 -18.47
CA PHE A 5 -16.88 -7.86 -19.54
C PHE A 5 -15.69 -8.55 -18.87
N ILE A 6 -15.87 -9.81 -18.53
CA ILE A 6 -14.74 -10.72 -18.30
C ILE A 6 -14.07 -10.76 -19.67
N ILE A 7 -12.95 -10.03 -19.79
CA ILE A 7 -12.06 -10.19 -20.95
C ILE A 7 -11.67 -11.67 -20.86
N GLU A 8 -12.17 -12.48 -21.78
CA GLU A 8 -11.73 -13.87 -21.93
C GLU A 8 -10.22 -13.90 -21.89
N ASP A 9 -9.67 -14.92 -21.26
CA ASP A 9 -8.25 -15.13 -20.96
C ASP A 9 -7.39 -14.89 -22.22
N VAL A 10 -7.07 -13.63 -22.48
CA VAL A 10 -6.19 -13.24 -23.59
C VAL A 10 -4.80 -13.63 -23.15
N SER A 11 -4.31 -14.76 -23.68
CA SER A 11 -2.95 -15.20 -23.38
C SER A 11 -1.95 -14.09 -23.75
N LEU A 12 -1.18 -13.66 -22.75
CA LEU A 12 -0.11 -12.69 -22.98
C LEU A 12 0.93 -13.26 -23.97
N PRO A 13 1.62 -12.40 -24.74
CA PRO A 13 2.71 -12.85 -25.61
C PRO A 13 3.80 -13.54 -24.79
N THR A 14 4.31 -14.69 -25.29
CA THR A 14 5.27 -15.53 -24.57
C THR A 14 6.68 -15.52 -25.19
N PHE A 15 6.99 -14.59 -26.09
CA PHE A 15 8.27 -14.54 -26.78
C PHE A 15 9.42 -13.96 -25.94
N LEU A 16 9.13 -13.36 -24.77
CA LEU A 16 10.13 -12.84 -23.85
C LEU A 16 10.29 -13.77 -22.64
N SER A 17 11.53 -13.93 -22.20
CA SER A 17 11.81 -14.52 -20.89
C SER A 17 11.74 -13.41 -19.84
N LEU A 18 10.65 -13.38 -19.07
CA LEU A 18 10.41 -12.37 -18.03
C LEU A 18 10.52 -13.02 -16.64
N PRO A 19 10.79 -12.24 -15.56
CA PRO A 19 10.71 -12.75 -14.21
C PRO A 19 9.33 -13.35 -13.95
N GLU A 20 9.30 -14.48 -13.26
CA GLU A 20 8.02 -15.01 -12.77
C GLU A 20 7.43 -14.06 -11.73
N ARG A 21 6.15 -13.75 -11.90
CA ARG A 21 5.35 -13.02 -10.93
C ARG A 21 4.31 -13.94 -10.33
N GLY A 22 4.26 -13.98 -9.00
CA GLY A 22 3.26 -14.78 -8.30
C GLY A 22 1.84 -14.42 -8.72
N GLY A 23 0.99 -15.44 -8.90
CA GLY A 23 -0.46 -15.25 -9.07
C GLY A 23 -1.11 -14.78 -7.76
N LYS A 24 -2.35 -14.23 -7.84
CA LYS A 24 -3.14 -13.90 -6.65
C LYS A 24 -3.67 -15.16 -5.96
N PRO A 25 -3.78 -15.18 -4.63
CA PRO A 25 -3.32 -14.16 -3.67
C PRO A 25 -1.79 -14.16 -3.51
N ARG A 26 -1.16 -13.01 -3.73
CA ARG A 26 0.30 -12.87 -3.60
C ARG A 26 0.73 -12.79 -2.14
N VAL A 27 1.97 -13.23 -1.89
CA VAL A 27 2.65 -13.13 -0.59
C VAL A 27 3.81 -12.12 -0.61
N ALA A 28 4.27 -11.73 -1.81
CA ALA A 28 5.32 -10.75 -2.05
C ALA A 28 5.05 -10.02 -3.37
N GLY A 29 5.73 -8.91 -3.60
CA GLY A 29 5.51 -8.07 -4.79
C GLY A 29 4.12 -7.44 -4.84
N LEU A 30 3.53 -7.21 -3.69
CA LEU A 30 2.19 -6.64 -3.57
C LEU A 30 2.15 -5.19 -4.07
N THR A 31 1.08 -4.85 -4.74
CA THR A 31 0.80 -3.48 -5.18
C THR A 31 -0.41 -2.93 -4.44
N HIS A 32 -0.19 -1.86 -3.69
CA HIS A 32 -1.19 -1.12 -2.93
C HIS A 32 -1.42 0.23 -3.61
N VAL A 33 -2.58 0.40 -4.24
CA VAL A 33 -2.94 1.63 -4.95
C VAL A 33 -3.64 2.63 -4.04
N LEU A 34 -3.50 3.93 -4.36
CA LEU A 34 -4.13 5.04 -3.64
C LEU A 34 -5.27 5.64 -4.48
N ASP A 35 -6.50 5.45 -4.01
CA ASP A 35 -7.69 6.12 -4.53
C ASP A 35 -7.86 7.49 -3.88
N LYS A 36 -7.84 8.53 -4.70
CA LYS A 36 -8.02 9.94 -4.32
C LYS A 36 -9.42 10.47 -4.66
N GLY A 37 -10.41 9.59 -4.76
CA GLY A 37 -11.79 9.92 -5.09
C GLY A 37 -12.21 9.52 -6.51
N ALA A 38 -11.74 8.37 -6.98
CA ALA A 38 -12.14 7.81 -8.27
C ALA A 38 -13.66 7.56 -8.32
N SER A 39 -14.29 7.91 -9.44
CA SER A 39 -15.68 7.53 -9.70
C SER A 39 -15.81 6.01 -9.91
N ILE A 40 -17.05 5.49 -9.86
CA ILE A 40 -17.30 4.08 -10.17
C ILE A 40 -16.75 3.72 -11.56
N ALA A 41 -17.05 4.52 -12.58
CA ALA A 41 -16.56 4.27 -13.95
C ALA A 41 -15.02 4.27 -14.03
N ALA A 42 -14.33 5.15 -13.29
CA ALA A 42 -12.87 5.13 -13.21
C ALA A 42 -12.35 3.88 -12.50
N THR A 43 -13.02 3.46 -11.42
CA THR A 43 -12.70 2.21 -10.71
C THR A 43 -12.83 1.00 -11.63
N GLU A 44 -13.95 0.88 -12.34
CA GLU A 44 -14.19 -0.20 -13.32
C GLU A 44 -13.11 -0.21 -14.42
N SER A 45 -12.75 0.96 -14.96
CA SER A 45 -11.72 1.09 -16.00
C SER A 45 -10.35 0.62 -15.50
N VAL A 46 -9.95 1.02 -14.29
CA VAL A 46 -8.67 0.58 -13.70
C VAL A 46 -8.69 -0.92 -13.43
N LEU A 47 -9.77 -1.45 -12.88
CA LEU A 47 -9.90 -2.89 -12.62
C LEU A 47 -9.85 -3.71 -13.92
N ALA A 48 -10.53 -3.26 -14.97
CA ALA A 48 -10.48 -3.92 -16.29
C ALA A 48 -9.05 -3.99 -16.85
N ALA A 49 -8.24 -2.96 -16.64
CA ALA A 49 -6.87 -2.89 -17.16
C ALA A 49 -5.83 -3.55 -16.27
N ALA A 50 -5.97 -3.50 -14.94
CA ALA A 50 -4.88 -3.78 -14.02
C ALA A 50 -5.25 -4.64 -12.80
N ALA A 51 -6.48 -5.14 -12.66
CA ALA A 51 -6.86 -5.94 -11.48
C ALA A 51 -5.91 -7.11 -11.18
N PRO A 52 -5.35 -7.86 -12.15
CA PRO A 52 -4.39 -8.92 -11.88
C PRO A 52 -3.10 -8.43 -11.19
N HIS A 53 -2.81 -7.14 -11.25
CA HIS A 53 -1.59 -6.52 -10.72
C HIS A 53 -1.81 -5.66 -9.47
N VAL A 54 -3.06 -5.50 -9.00
CA VAL A 54 -3.42 -4.72 -7.81
C VAL A 54 -3.89 -5.66 -6.69
N ASP A 55 -3.29 -5.59 -5.52
CA ASP A 55 -3.61 -6.44 -4.37
C ASP A 55 -4.45 -5.72 -3.32
N LEU A 56 -4.17 -4.43 -3.08
CA LEU A 56 -4.89 -3.59 -2.13
C LEU A 56 -5.28 -2.26 -2.79
N TRP A 57 -6.46 -1.76 -2.42
CA TRP A 57 -7.01 -0.49 -2.90
C TRP A 57 -7.36 0.38 -1.71
N LYS A 58 -6.50 1.36 -1.43
CA LYS A 58 -6.67 2.30 -0.32
C LYS A 58 -7.58 3.44 -0.73
N LEU A 59 -8.67 3.63 -0.01
CA LEU A 59 -9.42 4.88 -0.05
C LEU A 59 -8.72 5.89 0.86
N GLY A 60 -7.98 6.83 0.26
CA GLY A 60 -7.09 7.73 0.97
C GLY A 60 -7.83 8.70 1.88
N TRP A 61 -7.19 9.11 2.95
CA TRP A 61 -7.68 10.13 3.89
C TRP A 61 -9.09 9.83 4.42
N GLY A 62 -10.01 10.81 4.34
CA GLY A 62 -11.42 10.69 4.68
C GLY A 62 -12.34 10.44 3.47
N ILE A 63 -11.81 10.04 2.30
CA ILE A 63 -12.61 9.86 1.07
C ILE A 63 -13.74 8.86 1.30
N ALA A 64 -13.45 7.74 1.94
CA ALA A 64 -14.47 6.71 2.20
C ALA A 64 -15.70 7.25 2.96
N TYR A 65 -15.51 8.25 3.80
CA TYR A 65 -16.60 8.88 4.58
C TYR A 65 -17.49 9.78 3.73
N LEU A 66 -16.97 10.30 2.60
CA LEU A 66 -17.67 11.24 1.72
C LEU A 66 -18.14 10.59 0.42
N ASP A 67 -17.56 9.45 0.03
CA ASP A 67 -17.83 8.80 -1.26
C ASP A 67 -19.20 8.12 -1.27
N ARG A 68 -20.17 8.78 -1.92
CA ARG A 68 -21.51 8.22 -2.12
C ARG A 68 -21.51 6.96 -2.99
N GLY A 69 -20.47 6.72 -3.76
CA GLY A 69 -20.26 5.53 -4.58
C GLY A 69 -19.72 4.34 -3.79
N LEU A 70 -19.31 4.53 -2.53
CA LEU A 70 -18.67 3.48 -1.73
C LEU A 70 -19.44 2.15 -1.71
N PRO A 71 -20.78 2.11 -1.51
CA PRO A 71 -21.54 0.85 -1.50
C PRO A 71 -21.50 0.06 -2.81
N ALA A 72 -21.24 0.74 -3.93
CA ALA A 72 -21.07 0.09 -5.23
C ALA A 72 -19.59 -0.27 -5.51
N LYS A 73 -18.65 0.55 -5.02
CA LYS A 73 -17.21 0.37 -5.23
C LYS A 73 -16.67 -0.88 -4.51
N LEU A 74 -17.03 -1.08 -3.25
CA LEU A 74 -16.50 -2.19 -2.45
C LEU A 74 -16.81 -3.57 -3.05
N PRO A 75 -18.05 -3.87 -3.53
CA PRO A 75 -18.33 -5.12 -4.25
C PRO A 75 -17.53 -5.30 -5.54
N LEU A 76 -17.27 -4.23 -6.30
CA LEU A 76 -16.42 -4.30 -7.51
C LEU A 76 -15.01 -4.71 -7.18
N LEU A 77 -14.42 -4.12 -6.13
CA LEU A 77 -13.07 -4.48 -5.67
C LEU A 77 -13.01 -5.94 -5.22
N THR A 78 -14.00 -6.38 -4.44
CA THR A 78 -14.10 -7.77 -3.97
C THR A 78 -14.22 -8.75 -5.14
N ALA A 79 -15.07 -8.45 -6.14
CA ALA A 79 -15.24 -9.28 -7.31
C ALA A 79 -13.96 -9.40 -8.18
N ALA A 80 -13.11 -8.38 -8.13
CA ALA A 80 -11.81 -8.35 -8.81
C ALA A 80 -10.66 -8.94 -7.97
N ASP A 81 -10.94 -9.56 -6.81
CA ASP A 81 -9.94 -10.05 -5.85
C ASP A 81 -8.95 -8.95 -5.44
N VAL A 82 -9.46 -7.74 -5.18
CA VAL A 82 -8.71 -6.58 -4.68
C VAL A 82 -9.24 -6.20 -3.31
N ARG A 83 -8.38 -6.18 -2.30
CA ARG A 83 -8.79 -5.87 -0.93
C ARG A 83 -8.97 -4.36 -0.75
N ALA A 84 -10.19 -3.94 -0.43
CA ALA A 84 -10.45 -2.56 -0.05
C ALA A 84 -9.82 -2.24 1.31
N CYS A 85 -9.08 -1.13 1.39
CA CYS A 85 -8.40 -0.67 2.59
C CYS A 85 -8.90 0.73 2.98
N LEU A 86 -9.32 0.89 4.25
CA LEU A 86 -9.63 2.19 4.82
C LEU A 86 -8.34 2.93 5.18
N GLY A 87 -8.13 4.13 4.66
CA GLY A 87 -6.94 4.94 4.93
C GLY A 87 -6.88 5.43 6.38
N GLY A 88 -5.68 5.40 6.97
CA GLY A 88 -5.44 5.64 8.40
C GLY A 88 -5.85 7.01 8.91
N THR A 89 -5.77 8.06 8.10
CA THR A 89 -6.15 9.43 8.52
C THR A 89 -7.59 9.52 9.05
N LEU A 90 -8.55 8.79 8.47
CA LEU A 90 -9.92 8.79 8.98
C LEU A 90 -10.00 8.20 10.39
N LEU A 91 -9.28 7.14 10.64
CA LEU A 91 -9.22 6.51 11.98
C LEU A 91 -8.50 7.42 13.00
N GLU A 92 -7.45 8.13 12.59
CA GLU A 92 -6.80 9.15 13.45
C GLU A 92 -7.78 10.27 13.85
N ILE A 93 -8.56 10.80 12.88
CA ILE A 93 -9.57 11.82 13.14
C ILE A 93 -10.68 11.28 14.07
N ALA A 94 -11.11 10.05 13.86
CA ALA A 94 -12.07 9.38 14.73
C ALA A 94 -11.53 9.22 16.16
N TRP A 95 -10.25 8.83 16.31
CA TRP A 95 -9.59 8.73 17.60
C TRP A 95 -9.55 10.09 18.34
N CYS A 96 -9.21 11.18 17.64
CA CYS A 96 -9.23 12.52 18.24
C CYS A 96 -10.61 12.93 18.78
N GLN A 97 -11.67 12.32 18.27
CA GLN A 97 -13.07 12.58 18.69
C GLN A 97 -13.60 11.52 19.65
N GLY A 98 -12.82 10.51 20.05
CA GLY A 98 -13.26 9.38 20.85
C GLY A 98 -14.28 8.48 20.12
N LYS A 99 -14.14 8.37 18.79
CA LYS A 99 -15.04 7.67 17.85
C LYS A 99 -14.34 6.56 17.06
N GLU A 100 -13.16 6.13 17.51
CA GLU A 100 -12.38 5.10 16.83
C GLU A 100 -13.12 3.77 16.73
N ARG A 101 -13.92 3.43 17.77
CA ARG A 101 -14.75 2.23 17.78
C ARG A 101 -15.84 2.30 16.72
N GLU A 102 -16.59 3.38 16.71
CA GLU A 102 -17.67 3.60 15.73
C GLU A 102 -17.12 3.63 14.30
N CYS A 103 -15.91 4.17 14.09
CA CYS A 103 -15.23 4.15 12.80
C CYS A 103 -14.92 2.71 12.35
N LEU A 104 -14.37 1.89 13.24
CA LEU A 104 -14.07 0.48 12.93
C LEU A 104 -15.34 -0.35 12.73
N ASP A 105 -16.40 -0.11 13.52
CA ASP A 105 -17.69 -0.79 13.37
C ASP A 105 -18.29 -0.44 11.98
N TRP A 106 -18.33 0.84 11.63
CA TRP A 106 -18.78 1.29 10.32
C TRP A 106 -17.95 0.69 9.17
N ALA A 107 -16.63 0.68 9.28
CA ALA A 107 -15.76 0.13 8.24
C ALA A 107 -16.03 -1.37 8.01
N PHE A 108 -16.27 -2.10 9.09
CA PHE A 108 -16.62 -3.52 9.01
C PHE A 108 -17.97 -3.74 8.34
N GLU A 109 -19.00 -3.00 8.75
CA GLU A 109 -20.35 -3.06 8.18
C GLU A 109 -20.37 -2.64 6.70
N ALA A 110 -19.53 -1.67 6.32
CA ALA A 110 -19.37 -1.26 4.93
C ALA A 110 -18.70 -2.33 4.06
N GLY A 111 -17.92 -3.27 4.64
CA GLY A 111 -17.28 -4.35 3.91
C GLY A 111 -15.81 -4.13 3.58
N PHE A 112 -15.11 -3.26 4.32
CA PHE A 112 -13.66 -3.13 4.20
C PHE A 112 -12.96 -4.43 4.68
N ALA A 113 -12.02 -4.93 3.87
CA ALA A 113 -11.18 -6.07 4.23
C ALA A 113 -9.97 -5.65 5.07
N CYS A 114 -9.48 -4.43 4.85
CA CYS A 114 -8.28 -3.90 5.47
C CYS A 114 -8.54 -2.53 6.09
N VAL A 115 -7.76 -2.20 7.13
CA VAL A 115 -7.67 -0.85 7.68
C VAL A 115 -6.21 -0.46 7.88
N GLU A 116 -5.90 0.81 7.66
CA GLU A 116 -4.64 1.40 8.07
C GLU A 116 -4.75 1.99 9.48
N VAL A 117 -3.73 1.77 10.30
CA VAL A 117 -3.56 2.38 11.61
C VAL A 117 -2.31 3.25 11.56
N SER A 118 -2.50 4.56 11.60
CA SER A 118 -1.42 5.55 11.53
C SER A 118 -1.45 6.50 12.73
N ARG A 119 -0.39 7.30 12.89
CA ARG A 119 -0.29 8.38 13.86
C ARG A 119 0.43 9.60 13.28
N GLY A 120 0.33 9.77 11.97
CA GLY A 120 1.07 10.80 11.25
C GLY A 120 0.40 12.17 11.21
N VAL A 121 -0.91 12.26 11.52
CA VAL A 121 -1.69 13.50 11.58
C VAL A 121 -2.01 13.86 13.04
N ALA A 122 -2.45 12.87 13.82
CA ALA A 122 -2.72 13.02 15.24
C ALA A 122 -1.52 12.51 16.05
N ALA A 123 -1.19 13.21 17.14
CA ALA A 123 -0.14 12.78 18.07
C ALA A 123 -0.64 11.61 18.95
N ILE A 124 -1.05 10.50 18.32
CA ILE A 124 -1.50 9.30 19.01
C ILE A 124 -0.29 8.67 19.74
N PRO A 125 -0.35 8.46 21.06
CA PRO A 125 0.68 7.74 21.77
C PRO A 125 0.90 6.34 21.18
N LEU A 126 2.15 5.86 21.15
CA LEU A 126 2.47 4.55 20.56
C LEU A 126 1.71 3.39 21.23
N ALA A 127 1.48 3.47 22.54
CA ALA A 127 0.68 2.49 23.27
C ALA A 127 -0.77 2.45 22.75
N ASP A 128 -1.38 3.61 22.48
CA ASP A 128 -2.75 3.71 21.97
C ASP A 128 -2.82 3.23 20.51
N LYS A 129 -1.79 3.53 19.70
CA LYS A 129 -1.67 2.95 18.35
C LYS A 129 -1.65 1.42 18.39
N HIS A 130 -0.84 0.83 19.28
CA HIS A 130 -0.80 -0.62 19.45
C HIS A 130 -2.14 -1.19 19.91
N ASP A 131 -2.88 -0.47 20.77
CA ASP A 131 -4.22 -0.89 21.17
C ASP A 131 -5.23 -0.85 20.02
N LEU A 132 -5.16 0.18 19.18
CA LEU A 132 -5.95 0.26 17.94
C LEU A 132 -5.63 -0.91 17.00
N ILE A 133 -4.35 -1.23 16.79
CA ILE A 133 -3.92 -2.38 15.98
C ILE A 133 -4.53 -3.67 16.53
N ARG A 134 -4.40 -3.94 17.84
CA ARG A 134 -4.96 -5.17 18.46
C ARG A 134 -6.48 -5.27 18.29
N ARG A 135 -7.19 -4.15 18.48
CA ARG A 135 -8.67 -4.10 18.32
C ARG A 135 -9.07 -4.35 16.86
N ALA A 136 -8.35 -3.75 15.90
CA ALA A 136 -8.65 -3.89 14.49
C ALA A 136 -8.31 -5.30 13.97
N ALA A 137 -7.22 -5.92 14.43
CA ALA A 137 -6.73 -7.22 13.95
C ALA A 137 -7.72 -8.38 14.16
N GLY A 138 -8.68 -8.25 15.08
CA GLY A 138 -9.75 -9.25 15.27
C GLY A 138 -10.79 -9.29 14.14
N ARG A 139 -10.84 -8.27 13.28
CA ARG A 139 -11.88 -8.10 12.25
C ARG A 139 -11.34 -7.76 10.86
N PHE A 140 -10.13 -7.21 10.78
CA PHE A 140 -9.50 -6.71 9.55
C PHE A 140 -8.10 -7.27 9.38
N VAL A 141 -7.63 -7.24 8.15
CA VAL A 141 -6.19 -7.24 7.89
C VAL A 141 -5.67 -5.83 8.19
N VAL A 142 -4.81 -5.71 9.17
CA VAL A 142 -4.28 -4.40 9.60
C VAL A 142 -2.98 -4.09 8.88
N LEU A 143 -2.92 -2.90 8.28
CA LEU A 143 -1.69 -2.25 7.86
C LEU A 143 -1.40 -1.13 8.87
N SER A 144 -0.20 -1.06 9.44
CA SER A 144 0.20 0.11 10.22
C SER A 144 1.12 1.01 9.39
N GLU A 145 1.08 2.32 9.64
CA GLU A 145 2.03 3.26 9.02
C GLU A 145 3.07 3.69 10.04
N VAL A 146 4.35 3.69 9.65
CA VAL A 146 5.49 4.19 10.44
C VAL A 146 6.14 5.36 9.73
N GLY A 147 6.33 6.43 10.45
CA GLY A 147 6.87 7.70 9.97
C GLY A 147 5.95 8.87 10.27
N SER A 148 6.53 10.07 10.37
CA SER A 148 5.76 11.30 10.57
C SER A 148 5.39 11.95 9.25
N LYS A 149 4.19 12.50 9.19
CA LYS A 149 3.72 13.37 8.10
C LYS A 149 4.18 14.83 8.29
N ASP A 150 4.71 15.18 9.46
CA ASP A 150 5.31 16.48 9.72
C ASP A 150 6.80 16.46 9.34
N PRO A 151 7.24 17.30 8.38
CA PRO A 151 8.64 17.34 7.97
C PRO A 151 9.60 17.83 9.07
N ARG A 152 9.07 18.34 10.18
CA ARG A 152 9.86 18.77 11.34
C ARG A 152 10.12 17.66 12.35
N GLU A 153 9.32 16.59 12.29
CA GLU A 153 9.49 15.40 13.15
C GLU A 153 10.35 14.37 12.44
N HIS A 154 11.46 14.02 13.06
CA HIS A 154 12.40 13.04 12.55
C HIS A 154 12.55 11.91 13.56
N LEU A 155 11.97 10.74 13.26
CA LEU A 155 12.33 9.52 13.95
C LEU A 155 13.77 9.15 13.58
N THR A 156 14.54 8.72 14.55
CA THR A 156 15.84 8.08 14.32
C THR A 156 15.63 6.70 13.66
N PRO A 157 16.64 6.14 12.98
CA PRO A 157 16.54 4.78 12.46
C PRO A 157 16.23 3.73 13.53
N GLU A 158 16.67 3.92 14.76
CA GLU A 158 16.39 3.05 15.90
C GLU A 158 14.93 3.10 16.31
N GLU A 159 14.37 4.31 16.53
CA GLU A 159 12.95 4.51 16.82
C GLU A 159 12.05 3.97 15.70
N TRP A 160 12.48 4.14 14.44
CA TRP A 160 11.78 3.57 13.28
C TRP A 160 11.74 2.04 13.33
N THR A 161 12.89 1.41 13.61
CA THR A 161 13.00 -0.05 13.76
C THR A 161 12.10 -0.57 14.89
N GLU A 162 12.11 0.11 16.05
CA GLU A 162 11.31 -0.25 17.22
C GLU A 162 9.81 -0.12 16.93
N GLU A 163 9.37 0.95 16.24
CA GLU A 163 7.97 1.13 15.89
C GLU A 163 7.51 0.05 14.88
N VAL A 164 8.30 -0.25 13.86
CA VAL A 164 7.99 -1.34 12.89
C VAL A 164 7.81 -2.67 13.60
N SER A 165 8.76 -3.06 14.44
CA SER A 165 8.70 -4.33 15.16
C SER A 165 7.56 -4.37 16.18
N GLY A 166 7.30 -3.25 16.87
CA GLY A 166 6.22 -3.11 17.83
C GLY A 166 4.83 -3.22 17.19
N ASP A 167 4.63 -2.61 16.02
CA ASP A 167 3.39 -2.67 15.28
C ASP A 167 3.08 -4.10 14.78
N LEU A 168 4.10 -4.82 14.27
CA LEU A 168 3.98 -6.22 13.90
C LEU A 168 3.63 -7.09 15.12
N ALA A 169 4.30 -6.86 16.25
CA ALA A 169 4.01 -7.57 17.50
C ALA A 169 2.61 -7.26 18.05
N ALA A 170 2.09 -6.05 17.79
CA ALA A 170 0.72 -5.68 18.16
C ALA A 170 -0.35 -6.34 17.28
N GLY A 171 0.01 -6.94 16.15
CA GLY A 171 -0.91 -7.68 15.28
C GLY A 171 -1.12 -7.08 13.89
N ALA A 172 -0.35 -6.07 13.49
CA ALA A 172 -0.35 -5.62 12.10
C ALA A 172 0.14 -6.76 11.19
N ARG A 173 -0.58 -7.01 10.09
CA ARG A 173 -0.14 -7.96 9.07
C ARG A 173 1.00 -7.40 8.25
N TRP A 174 0.94 -6.10 7.98
CA TRP A 174 1.96 -5.36 7.25
C TRP A 174 2.21 -4.01 7.89
N VAL A 175 3.42 -3.51 7.71
CA VAL A 175 3.81 -2.14 8.08
C VAL A 175 4.14 -1.37 6.82
N ILE A 176 3.59 -0.17 6.69
CA ILE A 176 3.86 0.77 5.61
C ILE A 176 4.88 1.79 6.10
N ALA A 177 6.00 1.90 5.42
CA ALA A 177 6.96 2.97 5.61
C ALA A 177 6.48 4.23 4.88
N GLU A 178 6.20 5.30 5.64
CA GLU A 178 5.56 6.54 5.19
C GLU A 178 6.42 7.34 4.22
N GLY A 179 5.86 7.77 3.10
CA GLY A 179 6.51 8.64 2.11
C GLY A 179 5.60 9.78 1.64
N ARG A 180 4.34 9.80 2.01
CA ARG A 180 3.22 10.60 1.52
C ARG A 180 2.98 10.44 0.01
N GLU A 181 1.87 11.01 -0.44
CA GLU A 181 1.54 11.11 -1.86
C GLU A 181 2.50 12.01 -2.65
N SER A 182 3.30 12.84 -1.96
CA SER A 182 4.31 13.72 -2.58
C SER A 182 5.65 13.02 -2.81
N GLY A 183 5.97 11.98 -2.02
CA GLY A 183 7.27 11.33 -2.04
C GLY A 183 8.42 12.26 -1.61
N THR A 184 8.19 13.11 -0.59
CA THR A 184 9.16 14.14 -0.15
C THR A 184 9.32 14.25 1.36
N VAL A 185 8.74 13.30 2.12
CA VAL A 185 8.86 13.21 3.60
C VAL A 185 9.02 11.75 4.01
N GLY A 186 9.21 11.50 5.30
CA GLY A 186 9.40 10.16 5.85
C GLY A 186 10.60 9.45 5.23
N LEU A 187 10.35 8.44 4.38
CA LEU A 187 11.37 7.71 3.62
C LEU A 187 12.18 8.56 2.64
N TYR A 188 11.76 9.81 2.42
CA TYR A 188 12.37 10.65 1.39
C TYR A 188 12.92 11.94 1.95
N ARG A 189 13.96 12.44 1.29
CA ARG A 189 14.42 13.83 1.44
C ARG A 189 13.49 14.78 0.68
N PRO A 190 13.55 16.08 0.93
CA PRO A 190 12.69 17.06 0.24
C PRO A 190 12.84 17.06 -1.29
N ASP A 191 13.97 16.60 -1.82
CA ASP A 191 14.21 16.44 -3.27
C ASP A 191 13.61 15.13 -3.85
N GLY A 192 13.05 14.27 -2.98
CA GLY A 192 12.46 12.98 -3.35
C GLY A 192 13.46 11.81 -3.34
N THR A 193 14.72 12.04 -3.00
CA THR A 193 15.71 10.95 -2.87
C THR A 193 15.41 10.07 -1.66
N VAL A 194 15.65 8.76 -1.83
CA VAL A 194 15.38 7.77 -0.80
C VAL A 194 16.36 7.90 0.38
N ARG A 195 15.86 7.77 1.58
CA ARG A 195 16.62 7.66 2.81
C ARG A 195 16.94 6.18 3.07
N GLU A 196 18.08 5.74 2.56
CA GLU A 196 18.52 4.34 2.66
C GLU A 196 18.66 3.87 4.13
N ASP A 197 19.02 4.78 5.04
CA ASP A 197 19.08 4.54 6.48
C ASP A 197 17.72 4.09 7.05
N LEU A 198 16.62 4.71 6.61
CA LEU A 198 15.26 4.35 7.04
C LEU A 198 14.75 3.10 6.32
N VAL A 199 15.12 2.87 5.07
CA VAL A 199 14.82 1.60 4.37
C VAL A 199 15.48 0.44 5.13
N ALA A 200 16.76 0.57 5.50
CA ALA A 200 17.45 -0.42 6.30
C ALA A 200 16.82 -0.60 7.70
N ALA A 201 16.38 0.50 8.34
CA ALA A 201 15.68 0.46 9.61
C ALA A 201 14.35 -0.30 9.51
N THR A 202 13.56 -0.04 8.46
CA THR A 202 12.31 -0.75 8.19
C THR A 202 12.53 -2.26 8.06
N LEU A 203 13.58 -2.66 7.32
CA LEU A 203 13.92 -4.08 7.12
C LEU A 203 14.56 -4.73 8.36
N ARG A 204 15.13 -3.96 9.28
CA ARG A 204 15.55 -4.49 10.60
C ARG A 204 14.37 -4.77 11.52
N GLY A 205 13.33 -3.93 11.49
CA GLY A 205 12.12 -4.11 12.30
C GLY A 205 11.13 -5.12 11.70
N GLY A 206 11.20 -5.36 10.39
CA GLY A 206 10.33 -6.27 9.65
C GLY A 206 11.10 -7.09 8.60
N SER A 207 10.42 -7.45 7.53
CA SER A 207 10.98 -8.18 6.39
C SER A 207 10.31 -7.73 5.09
N LEU A 208 10.88 -8.04 3.92
CA LEU A 208 10.23 -7.77 2.63
C LEU A 208 8.82 -8.34 2.52
N ALA A 209 8.51 -9.44 3.22
CA ALA A 209 7.19 -10.04 3.24
C ALA A 209 6.19 -9.31 4.15
N THR A 210 6.66 -8.49 5.09
CA THR A 210 5.84 -7.83 6.11
C THR A 210 5.85 -6.30 6.00
N VAL A 211 6.61 -5.73 5.09
CA VAL A 211 6.70 -4.28 4.93
C VAL A 211 6.26 -3.84 3.53
N PHE A 212 5.70 -2.63 3.45
CA PHE A 212 5.48 -1.88 2.22
C PHE A 212 6.29 -0.59 2.27
N PHE A 213 6.71 -0.13 1.12
CA PHE A 213 7.30 1.19 0.96
C PHE A 213 6.36 2.06 0.13
N GLU A 214 5.95 3.21 0.65
CA GLU A 214 5.22 4.17 -0.17
C GLU A 214 6.15 4.71 -1.27
N ALA A 215 5.77 4.52 -2.51
CA ALA A 215 6.53 4.92 -3.69
C ALA A 215 5.62 5.61 -4.71
N PRO A 216 5.13 6.84 -4.42
CA PRO A 216 4.16 7.53 -5.27
C PRO A 216 4.75 8.01 -6.60
N ARG A 217 6.07 7.99 -6.77
CA ARG A 217 6.76 8.49 -7.95
C ARG A 217 7.49 7.36 -8.67
N LYS A 218 7.49 7.41 -10.01
CA LYS A 218 8.13 6.40 -10.86
C LYS A 218 9.61 6.16 -10.51
N ASP A 219 10.36 7.23 -10.26
CA ASP A 219 11.78 7.15 -9.90
C ASP A 219 12.01 6.41 -8.58
N GLN A 220 11.11 6.59 -7.61
CA GLN A 220 11.11 5.87 -6.34
C GLN A 220 10.74 4.38 -6.53
N GLN A 221 9.71 4.09 -7.33
CA GLN A 221 9.33 2.72 -7.68
C GLN A 221 10.51 1.97 -8.33
N ALA A 222 11.16 2.61 -9.30
CA ALA A 222 12.33 2.04 -9.98
C ALA A 222 13.50 1.82 -9.01
N TRP A 223 13.74 2.75 -8.08
CA TRP A 223 14.79 2.61 -7.06
C TRP A 223 14.54 1.38 -6.19
N PHE A 224 13.34 1.23 -5.62
CA PHE A 224 13.02 0.07 -4.77
C PHE A 224 13.15 -1.26 -5.52
N ILE A 225 12.69 -1.31 -6.78
CA ILE A 225 12.79 -2.53 -7.59
C ILE A 225 14.26 -2.89 -7.88
N ARG A 226 15.12 -1.89 -8.12
CA ARG A 226 16.55 -2.13 -8.35
C ARG A 226 17.28 -2.59 -7.11
N GLU A 227 17.01 -1.97 -5.96
CA GLU A 227 17.73 -2.23 -4.72
C GLU A 227 17.20 -3.46 -3.97
N LEU A 228 15.89 -3.69 -3.98
CA LEU A 228 15.26 -4.74 -3.17
C LEU A 228 14.66 -5.87 -4.03
N GLY A 229 14.69 -5.73 -5.34
CA GLY A 229 14.14 -6.72 -6.28
C GLY A 229 12.67 -6.48 -6.65
N PRO A 230 12.19 -7.17 -7.71
CA PRO A 230 10.84 -6.98 -8.25
C PRO A 230 9.72 -7.40 -7.28
N GLU A 231 10.04 -8.22 -6.28
CA GLU A 231 9.09 -8.71 -5.27
C GLU A 231 8.96 -7.79 -4.04
N VAL A 232 9.50 -6.57 -4.09
CA VAL A 232 9.27 -5.55 -3.05
C VAL A 232 7.80 -5.11 -3.05
N ASN A 233 7.18 -5.01 -1.87
CA ASN A 233 5.82 -4.49 -1.75
C ASN A 233 5.83 -2.97 -1.79
N LEU A 234 5.02 -2.39 -2.69
CA LEU A 234 4.96 -0.94 -2.90
C LEU A 234 3.55 -0.40 -2.65
N ALA A 235 3.48 0.74 -1.97
CA ALA A 235 2.25 1.41 -1.59
C ALA A 235 2.14 2.82 -2.17
N ASN A 236 0.95 3.40 -2.06
CA ASN A 236 0.59 4.72 -2.60
C ASN A 236 0.83 4.86 -4.11
N ILE A 237 0.69 3.76 -4.83
CA ILE A 237 0.77 3.77 -6.30
C ILE A 237 -0.48 4.46 -6.85
N ALA A 238 -0.30 5.41 -7.78
CA ALA A 238 -1.43 6.04 -8.44
C ALA A 238 -2.24 5.01 -9.25
N LEU A 239 -3.55 5.19 -9.33
CA LEU A 239 -4.45 4.22 -9.99
C LEU A 239 -4.07 3.99 -11.46
N ASP A 240 -3.68 5.03 -12.16
CA ASP A 240 -3.25 5.03 -13.56
C ASP A 240 -1.82 4.51 -13.75
N GLU A 241 -1.07 4.32 -12.67
CA GLU A 241 0.30 3.76 -12.70
C GLU A 241 0.36 2.26 -12.35
N ALA A 242 -0.75 1.63 -11.96
CA ALA A 242 -0.74 0.24 -11.51
C ALA A 242 -0.14 -0.73 -12.56
N LEU A 243 -0.57 -0.63 -13.82
CA LEU A 243 -0.02 -1.44 -14.91
C LEU A 243 1.41 -0.99 -15.29
N ALA A 244 1.70 0.31 -15.22
CA ALA A 244 3.03 0.85 -15.48
C ALA A 244 4.08 0.37 -14.45
N LEU A 245 3.69 0.22 -13.17
CA LEU A 245 4.53 -0.37 -12.14
C LEU A 245 4.87 -1.83 -12.48
N GLU A 246 3.92 -2.62 -12.97
CA GLU A 246 4.20 -4.00 -13.34
C GLU A 246 5.24 -4.09 -14.47
N THR A 247 5.21 -3.14 -15.43
CA THR A 247 6.28 -3.06 -16.46
C THR A 247 7.66 -2.76 -15.87
N LEU A 248 7.76 -2.01 -14.77
CA LEU A 248 9.02 -1.83 -14.04
C LEU A 248 9.48 -3.15 -13.39
N ARG A 249 8.55 -3.87 -12.73
CA ARG A 249 8.85 -5.15 -12.07
C ARG A 249 9.35 -6.21 -13.05
N LEU A 250 8.78 -6.22 -14.25
CA LEU A 250 9.12 -7.16 -15.32
C LEU A 250 10.35 -6.73 -16.14
N GLY A 251 11.00 -5.59 -15.82
CA GLY A 251 12.15 -5.10 -16.59
C GLY A 251 11.81 -4.65 -18.01
N LEU A 252 10.53 -4.32 -18.27
CA LEU A 252 10.04 -3.87 -19.57
C LEU A 252 10.17 -2.35 -19.79
N ARG A 253 10.87 -1.66 -18.88
CA ARG A 253 11.16 -0.22 -18.97
C ARG A 253 12.66 0.02 -18.84
N ALA A 254 13.15 1.10 -19.50
CA ALA A 254 14.55 1.49 -19.45
C ALA A 254 15.08 1.67 -18.02
N ASP A 255 14.22 2.09 -17.09
CA ASP A 255 14.58 2.32 -15.69
C ASP A 255 14.97 1.02 -14.93
N THR A 256 14.53 -0.15 -15.41
CA THR A 256 14.73 -1.46 -14.72
C THR A 256 15.09 -2.61 -15.66
N CYS A 257 15.41 -2.34 -16.92
CA CYS A 257 15.71 -3.38 -17.93
C CYS A 257 16.96 -4.23 -17.59
N ASP A 258 17.83 -3.75 -16.70
CA ASP A 258 19.02 -4.42 -16.21
C ASP A 258 18.76 -5.36 -14.99
N VAL A 259 17.56 -5.32 -14.42
CA VAL A 259 17.19 -6.16 -13.26
C VAL A 259 17.27 -7.65 -13.63
N HIS A 260 16.98 -8.02 -14.88
CA HIS A 260 17.13 -9.38 -15.39
C HIS A 260 18.57 -9.84 -15.49
N ALA A 261 19.50 -8.97 -15.84
CA ALA A 261 20.90 -9.33 -16.01
C ALA A 261 21.53 -9.76 -14.68
N ARG A 262 21.04 -9.23 -13.55
CA ARG A 262 21.55 -9.57 -12.22
C ARG A 262 21.03 -10.93 -11.72
N SER A 263 19.85 -11.37 -12.14
CA SER A 263 19.25 -12.64 -11.73
C SER A 263 19.87 -13.87 -12.41
N VAL A 264 20.56 -13.69 -13.54
CA VAL A 264 21.19 -14.78 -14.31
C VAL A 264 22.61 -15.06 -13.84
N THR A 265 23.20 -14.20 -13.00
CA THR A 265 24.60 -14.30 -12.52
C THR A 265 24.72 -14.65 -11.04
N ALA A 266 23.62 -14.92 -10.34
CA ALA A 266 23.55 -15.38 -8.96
C ALA A 266 23.04 -16.82 -8.89
#